data_b700afb83883865363fd38f4a0a9f349
#
_entry.id   b700afb83883865363fd38f4a0a9f349
#
_cell.length_a   1.000
_cell.length_b   1.000
_cell.length_c   1.000
_cell.angle_alpha   90.00
_cell.angle_beta   90.00
_cell.angle_gamma   90.00
#
_symmetry.space_group_name_H-M   'P 1'
#
loop_
_entity.id
_entity.type
_entity.pdbx_description
1 polymer ?
#
loop_
_entity_poly.entity_id
_entity_poly.type
_entity_poly.pdbx_seq_one_letter_code
_entity_poly.pdbx_strand_id
1 'polypeptide(L)'
;WGAESEGYAKACYPDAPKANWQRFASLLRRATEVCREECPEARIILHTERVSVSQQQDNAHYAALSYFVARAKEYQIDYDILGLSYYPYFHGALSELEGAIRLLETEASDKEIMVVETGYPYAWAVPDTTYDATSTWPYSAEGQRQFVDDLVTMLHRHEAVTGLFWWFMEANERGVSSSSPVTDRWYNAPLFDNRTGRATPALSRMATFLSSSALDRVASRPRAARPALWSPDGKQLAGKHPHGLVVASGCKVVVRP
;
A
#
# COMPACT_ATOMS: atom_id res chain seq x y z
N TRP A 1 8.30 11.29 -1.90
CA TRP A 1 9.02 11.09 -0.65
C TRP A 1 10.45 11.60 -0.79
N GLY A 2 10.79 12.63 -0.10
CA GLY A 2 12.12 13.21 -0.13
C GLY A 2 12.48 13.94 -1.43
N ALA A 3 11.52 14.23 -2.29
CA ALA A 3 11.72 15.10 -3.45
C ALA A 3 12.26 16.48 -3.09
N GLU A 4 12.11 16.86 -1.84
CA GLU A 4 12.53 18.15 -1.30
C GLU A 4 14.02 18.25 -1.03
N SER A 5 14.72 17.12 -0.87
CA SER A 5 16.17 17.10 -0.75
C SER A 5 16.79 16.67 -2.06
N GLU A 6 17.57 17.55 -2.66
CA GLU A 6 18.20 17.30 -3.96
C GLU A 6 19.00 15.99 -3.99
N GLY A 7 19.69 15.65 -2.91
CA GLY A 7 20.44 14.42 -2.79
C GLY A 7 19.57 13.17 -2.72
N TYR A 8 18.45 13.24 -1.99
CA TYR A 8 17.52 12.13 -1.85
C TYR A 8 16.66 11.94 -3.10
N ALA A 9 16.18 13.04 -3.69
CA ALA A 9 15.45 13.00 -4.95
C ALA A 9 16.28 12.34 -6.05
N LYS A 10 17.54 12.69 -6.17
CA LYS A 10 18.46 12.06 -7.14
C LYS A 10 18.74 10.58 -6.86
N ALA A 11 18.54 10.10 -5.65
CA ALA A 11 18.68 8.69 -5.32
C ALA A 11 17.40 7.89 -5.55
N CYS A 12 16.24 8.46 -5.22
CA CYS A 12 14.95 7.77 -5.19
C CYS A 12 14.07 8.02 -6.43
N TYR A 13 14.24 9.17 -7.07
CA TYR A 13 13.56 9.52 -8.32
C TYR A 13 14.60 9.77 -9.40
N PRO A 14 15.06 8.74 -10.03
CA PRO A 14 15.97 8.91 -11.14
C PRO A 14 15.19 9.41 -12.35
N ASP A 15 14.94 10.71 -12.38
CA ASP A 15 14.66 11.46 -13.60
C ASP A 15 15.86 11.40 -14.53
N ALA A 16 16.76 10.49 -14.20
CA ALA A 16 17.97 10.49 -14.87
C ALA A 16 18.86 9.30 -14.61
N PRO A 17 20.09 9.61 -14.48
CA PRO A 17 21.15 8.82 -14.99
C PRO A 17 21.23 7.48 -14.28
N LYS A 18 21.70 6.52 -15.01
CA LYS A 18 22.03 5.16 -14.59
C LYS A 18 22.68 5.08 -13.19
N ALA A 19 23.51 6.08 -12.85
CA ALA A 19 24.17 6.16 -11.53
C ALA A 19 23.19 6.32 -10.35
N ASN A 20 22.07 6.99 -10.53
CA ASN A 20 21.07 7.17 -9.48
C ASN A 20 20.34 5.84 -9.20
N TRP A 21 19.99 5.13 -10.23
CA TRP A 21 19.42 3.79 -10.09
C TRP A 21 20.38 2.80 -9.47
N GLN A 22 21.67 2.88 -9.80
CA GLN A 22 22.68 2.02 -9.17
C GLN A 22 22.76 2.25 -7.65
N ARG A 23 22.75 3.51 -7.20
CA ARG A 23 22.73 3.83 -5.76
C ARG A 23 21.46 3.37 -5.08
N PHE A 24 20.31 3.70 -5.67
CA PHE A 24 18.99 3.29 -5.15
C PHE A 24 18.89 1.77 -5.05
N ALA A 25 19.22 1.06 -6.10
CA ALA A 25 19.21 -0.39 -6.11
C ALA A 25 20.19 -1.00 -5.09
N SER A 26 21.35 -0.40 -4.89
CA SER A 26 22.30 -0.86 -3.87
C SER A 26 21.74 -0.73 -2.46
N LEU A 27 21.01 0.35 -2.16
CA LEU A 27 20.35 0.54 -0.88
C LEU A 27 19.22 -0.48 -0.67
N LEU A 28 18.37 -0.66 -1.68
CA LEU A 28 17.29 -1.65 -1.62
C LEU A 28 17.83 -3.07 -1.45
N ARG A 29 18.81 -3.46 -2.24
CA ARG A 29 19.43 -4.80 -2.14
C ARG A 29 20.00 -5.04 -0.75
N ARG A 30 20.72 -4.06 -0.18
CA ARG A 30 21.24 -4.21 1.19
C ARG A 30 20.10 -4.34 2.21
N ALA A 31 19.03 -3.56 2.05
CA ALA A 31 17.86 -3.67 2.93
C ALA A 31 17.19 -5.05 2.83
N THR A 32 16.99 -5.55 1.62
CA THR A 32 16.37 -6.87 1.40
C THR A 32 17.26 -8.02 1.88
N GLU A 33 18.57 -7.94 1.67
CA GLU A 33 19.54 -8.90 2.22
C GLU A 33 19.40 -9.00 3.74
N VAL A 34 19.42 -7.87 4.45
CA VAL A 34 19.25 -7.85 5.91
C VAL A 34 17.89 -8.41 6.32
N CYS A 35 16.81 -8.07 5.59
CA CYS A 35 15.50 -8.66 5.87
C CYS A 35 15.51 -10.19 5.75
N ARG A 36 16.16 -10.73 4.71
CA ARG A 36 16.28 -12.19 4.52
C ARG A 36 17.14 -12.85 5.61
N GLU A 37 18.21 -12.17 6.04
CA GLU A 37 19.09 -12.66 7.10
C GLU A 37 18.39 -12.69 8.47
N GLU A 38 17.74 -11.59 8.84
CA GLU A 38 17.19 -11.41 10.20
C GLU A 38 15.76 -11.96 10.33
N CYS A 39 14.99 -11.95 9.25
CA CYS A 39 13.60 -12.38 9.22
C CYS A 39 13.31 -13.21 7.95
N PRO A 40 13.87 -14.42 7.83
CA PRO A 40 13.78 -15.23 6.59
C PRO A 40 12.34 -15.57 6.17
N GLU A 41 11.40 -15.60 7.12
CA GLU A 41 9.97 -15.84 6.84
C GLU A 41 9.20 -14.57 6.44
N ALA A 42 9.81 -13.40 6.53
CA ALA A 42 9.15 -12.16 6.17
C ALA A 42 9.03 -12.05 4.66
N ARG A 43 7.87 -11.59 4.20
CA ARG A 43 7.65 -11.25 2.80
C ARG A 43 7.97 -9.78 2.58
N ILE A 44 8.73 -9.50 1.55
CA ILE A 44 9.19 -8.14 1.22
C ILE A 44 8.23 -7.52 0.21
N ILE A 45 7.67 -6.38 0.56
CA ILE A 45 6.86 -5.57 -0.35
C ILE A 45 7.74 -4.43 -0.88
N LEU A 46 7.96 -4.42 -2.19
CA LEU A 46 8.54 -3.26 -2.87
C LEU A 46 7.40 -2.32 -3.26
N HIS A 47 7.34 -1.16 -2.62
CA HIS A 47 6.23 -0.22 -2.78
C HIS A 47 6.59 0.92 -3.74
N THR A 48 5.65 1.24 -4.63
CA THR A 48 5.69 2.43 -5.48
C THR A 48 4.31 3.10 -5.55
N GLU A 49 4.28 4.42 -5.58
CA GLU A 49 3.04 5.18 -5.81
C GLU A 49 2.58 5.17 -7.27
N ARG A 50 3.32 4.51 -8.15
CA ARG A 50 3.09 4.60 -9.59
C ARG A 50 2.07 3.61 -10.06
N VAL A 51 1.03 4.11 -10.71
CA VAL A 51 0.00 3.30 -11.40
C VAL A 51 -0.12 3.67 -12.88
N SER A 52 0.45 4.79 -13.32
CA SER A 52 0.51 5.14 -14.73
C SER A 52 1.41 4.14 -15.48
N VAL A 53 0.84 3.41 -16.42
CA VAL A 53 1.52 2.35 -17.17
C VAL A 53 2.61 2.92 -18.06
N SER A 54 2.27 3.97 -18.81
CA SER A 54 3.21 4.72 -19.63
C SER A 54 2.86 6.19 -19.60
N GLN A 55 3.80 7.04 -19.25
CA GLN A 55 3.60 8.49 -19.37
C GLN A 55 4.24 8.98 -20.64
N GLN A 56 3.45 9.68 -21.45
CA GLN A 56 3.88 10.22 -22.74
C GLN A 56 4.19 11.72 -22.71
N GLN A 57 4.05 12.39 -21.58
CA GLN A 57 4.24 13.83 -21.48
C GLN A 57 5.53 14.21 -20.77
N ASP A 58 6.29 15.10 -21.39
CA ASP A 58 7.36 15.92 -20.80
C ASP A 58 8.39 15.19 -19.90
N ASN A 59 9.17 14.27 -20.46
CA ASN A 59 10.19 13.51 -19.71
C ASN A 59 9.65 12.62 -18.58
N ALA A 60 8.35 12.42 -18.51
CA ALA A 60 7.71 11.68 -17.44
C ALA A 60 7.76 10.15 -17.61
N HIS A 61 8.41 9.62 -18.63
CA HIS A 61 8.54 8.16 -18.80
C HIS A 61 9.24 7.48 -17.62
N TYR A 62 10.12 8.20 -16.92
CA TYR A 62 10.74 7.73 -15.67
C TYR A 62 9.74 7.59 -14.51
N ALA A 63 8.58 8.24 -14.63
CA ALA A 63 7.49 8.09 -13.68
C ALA A 63 6.58 6.91 -14.00
N ALA A 64 6.70 6.30 -15.15
CA ALA A 64 5.89 5.15 -15.54
C ALA A 64 6.20 3.90 -14.72
N LEU A 65 5.15 3.14 -14.40
CA LEU A 65 5.29 1.86 -13.71
C LEU A 65 6.15 0.88 -14.51
N SER A 66 6.00 0.84 -15.83
CA SER A 66 6.79 -0.01 -16.72
C SER A 66 8.30 0.25 -16.58
N TYR A 67 8.68 1.52 -16.46
CA TYR A 67 10.09 1.88 -16.25
C TYR A 67 10.59 1.39 -14.88
N PHE A 68 9.80 1.58 -13.82
CA PHE A 68 10.15 1.11 -12.48
C PHE A 68 10.36 -0.42 -12.45
N VAL A 69 9.44 -1.18 -13.03
CA VAL A 69 9.52 -2.64 -13.09
C VAL A 69 10.75 -3.10 -13.88
N ALA A 70 11.00 -2.48 -15.04
CA ALA A 70 12.18 -2.77 -15.84
C ALA A 70 13.49 -2.53 -15.08
N ARG A 71 13.56 -1.45 -14.29
CA ARG A 71 14.74 -1.15 -13.46
C ARG A 71 14.87 -2.11 -12.28
N ALA A 72 13.77 -2.44 -11.59
CA ALA A 72 13.80 -3.42 -10.51
C ALA A 72 14.34 -4.77 -10.99
N LYS A 73 13.95 -5.19 -12.18
CA LYS A 73 14.42 -6.42 -12.84
C LYS A 73 15.90 -6.32 -13.26
N GLU A 74 16.30 -5.23 -13.92
CA GLU A 74 17.69 -5.01 -14.37
C GLU A 74 18.66 -5.05 -13.19
N TYR A 75 18.30 -4.42 -12.08
CA TYR A 75 19.14 -4.36 -10.89
C TYR A 75 18.93 -5.52 -9.92
N GLN A 76 18.13 -6.52 -10.30
CA GLN A 76 17.90 -7.73 -9.51
C GLN A 76 17.50 -7.43 -8.06
N ILE A 77 16.55 -6.50 -7.89
CA ILE A 77 16.02 -6.17 -6.56
C ILE A 77 15.18 -7.35 -6.08
N ASP A 78 15.53 -7.89 -4.91
CA ASP A 78 14.79 -9.00 -4.30
C ASP A 78 13.54 -8.49 -3.58
N TYR A 79 12.37 -9.01 -3.97
CA TYR A 79 11.09 -8.76 -3.32
C TYR A 79 10.09 -9.86 -3.68
N ASP A 80 9.05 -10.01 -2.87
CA ASP A 80 7.99 -11.00 -3.08
C ASP A 80 6.73 -10.38 -3.68
N ILE A 81 6.46 -9.14 -3.32
CA ILE A 81 5.20 -8.45 -3.58
C ILE A 81 5.50 -7.06 -4.13
N LEU A 82 4.79 -6.64 -5.16
CA LEU A 82 4.79 -5.25 -5.59
C LEU A 82 3.58 -4.52 -5.02
N GLY A 83 3.84 -3.50 -4.21
CA GLY A 83 2.84 -2.65 -3.59
C GLY A 83 2.57 -1.41 -4.42
N LEU A 84 1.30 -1.09 -4.65
CA LEU A 84 0.85 0.10 -5.37
C LEU A 84 0.10 1.05 -4.45
N SER A 85 0.28 2.36 -4.64
CA SER A 85 -0.64 3.37 -4.13
C SER A 85 -1.64 3.74 -5.21
N TYR A 86 -2.93 3.78 -4.87
CA TYR A 86 -3.94 4.24 -5.80
C TYR A 86 -4.96 5.15 -5.13
N TYR A 87 -5.01 6.38 -5.61
CA TYR A 87 -5.97 7.39 -5.21
C TYR A 87 -6.62 7.97 -6.46
N PRO A 88 -7.92 7.74 -6.75
CA PRO A 88 -8.54 8.16 -8.01
C PRO A 88 -8.30 9.63 -8.35
N TYR A 89 -8.42 10.50 -7.37
CA TYR A 89 -8.28 11.94 -7.54
C TYR A 89 -6.84 12.40 -7.87
N PHE A 90 -5.84 11.52 -7.79
CA PHE A 90 -4.47 11.77 -8.24
C PHE A 90 -4.08 10.90 -9.43
N HIS A 91 -4.56 9.68 -9.48
CA HIS A 91 -4.08 8.67 -10.42
C HIS A 91 -5.06 8.37 -11.57
N GLY A 92 -6.24 9.02 -11.58
CA GLY A 92 -7.23 8.82 -12.63
C GLY A 92 -8.23 7.71 -12.34
N ALA A 93 -8.94 7.30 -13.39
CA ALA A 93 -10.00 6.31 -13.30
C ALA A 93 -9.49 4.93 -12.82
N LEU A 94 -10.42 4.08 -12.35
CA LEU A 94 -10.09 2.74 -11.89
C LEU A 94 -9.42 1.86 -12.98
N SER A 95 -9.67 2.18 -14.25
CA SER A 95 -8.99 1.56 -15.40
C SER A 95 -7.49 1.78 -15.43
N GLU A 96 -6.98 2.87 -14.82
CA GLU A 96 -5.54 3.12 -14.72
C GLU A 96 -4.90 2.11 -13.76
N LEU A 97 -5.52 1.88 -12.60
CA LEU A 97 -5.07 0.84 -11.68
C LEU A 97 -5.17 -0.55 -12.30
N GLU A 98 -6.27 -0.86 -13.00
CA GLU A 98 -6.42 -2.14 -13.68
C GLU A 98 -5.35 -2.33 -14.77
N GLY A 99 -5.03 -1.28 -15.51
CA GLY A 99 -3.92 -1.28 -16.48
C GLY A 99 -2.57 -1.56 -15.83
N ALA A 100 -2.30 -0.95 -14.67
CA ALA A 100 -1.11 -1.21 -13.88
C ALA A 100 -1.02 -2.67 -13.43
N ILE A 101 -2.11 -3.22 -12.92
CA ILE A 101 -2.17 -4.63 -12.49
C ILE A 101 -1.90 -5.56 -13.66
N ARG A 102 -2.52 -5.36 -14.82
CA ARG A 102 -2.29 -6.16 -16.04
C ARG A 102 -0.84 -6.09 -16.53
N LEU A 103 -0.21 -4.91 -16.44
CA LEU A 103 1.21 -4.78 -16.73
C LEU A 103 2.03 -5.68 -15.80
N LEU A 104 1.76 -5.64 -14.49
CA LEU A 104 2.50 -6.43 -13.51
C LEU A 104 2.26 -7.94 -13.67
N GLU A 105 1.05 -8.36 -13.97
CA GLU A 105 0.73 -9.77 -14.30
C GLU A 105 1.53 -10.28 -15.50
N THR A 106 1.94 -9.39 -16.40
CA THR A 106 2.75 -9.72 -17.58
C THR A 106 4.25 -9.62 -17.29
N GLU A 107 4.69 -8.49 -16.74
CA GLU A 107 6.10 -8.15 -16.62
C GLU A 107 6.75 -8.68 -15.33
N ALA A 108 5.95 -8.99 -14.31
CA ALA A 108 6.40 -9.51 -13.01
C ALA A 108 5.50 -10.66 -12.54
N SER A 109 5.21 -11.60 -13.43
CA SER A 109 4.24 -12.69 -13.23
C SER A 109 4.59 -13.67 -12.08
N ASP A 110 5.82 -13.64 -11.60
CA ASP A 110 6.30 -14.39 -10.44
C ASP A 110 6.07 -13.66 -9.11
N LYS A 111 5.53 -12.44 -9.13
CA LYS A 111 5.27 -11.62 -7.95
C LYS A 111 3.78 -11.54 -7.63
N GLU A 112 3.48 -11.37 -6.35
CA GLU A 112 2.14 -10.96 -5.94
C GLU A 112 2.02 -9.43 -6.02
N ILE A 113 0.78 -8.97 -6.07
CA ILE A 113 0.45 -7.54 -6.13
C ILE A 113 -0.39 -7.19 -4.90
N MET A 114 -0.14 -6.04 -4.31
CA MET A 114 -1.00 -5.47 -3.27
C MET A 114 -1.28 -4.00 -3.56
N VAL A 115 -2.51 -3.57 -3.33
CA VAL A 115 -2.81 -2.14 -3.18
C VAL A 115 -2.53 -1.78 -1.72
N VAL A 116 -1.36 -1.21 -1.46
CA VAL A 116 -0.87 -0.95 -0.10
C VAL A 116 -1.26 0.42 0.43
N GLU A 117 -1.73 1.30 -0.47
CA GLU A 117 -2.36 2.57 -0.11
C GLU A 117 -3.52 2.86 -1.04
N THR A 118 -4.68 3.14 -0.47
CA THR A 118 -5.81 3.72 -1.16
C THR A 118 -6.70 4.50 -0.21
N GLY A 119 -7.52 5.37 -0.73
CA GLY A 119 -8.47 6.14 0.07
C GLY A 119 -9.41 6.93 -0.83
N TYR A 120 -10.59 7.26 -0.30
CA TYR A 120 -11.56 8.11 -0.98
C TYR A 120 -12.33 8.97 0.02
N PRO A 121 -12.51 10.28 -0.25
CA PRO A 121 -13.22 11.17 0.65
C PRO A 121 -14.69 10.80 0.80
N TYR A 122 -15.24 10.97 2.00
CA TYR A 122 -16.67 10.76 2.27
C TYR A 122 -17.48 12.07 2.39
N ALA A 123 -16.85 13.24 2.26
CA ALA A 123 -17.57 14.51 2.47
C ALA A 123 -17.14 15.68 1.57
N TRP A 124 -15.84 15.92 1.35
CA TRP A 124 -15.34 17.05 0.54
C TRP A 124 -14.06 16.68 -0.23
N ALA A 125 -13.74 17.51 -1.23
CA ALA A 125 -12.56 17.31 -2.07
C ALA A 125 -11.24 17.36 -1.28
N VAL A 126 -10.31 16.49 -1.67
CA VAL A 126 -8.91 16.63 -1.31
C VAL A 126 -8.30 17.76 -2.15
N PRO A 127 -7.52 18.69 -1.56
CA PRO A 127 -6.83 19.71 -2.33
C PRO A 127 -5.82 19.14 -3.34
N ASP A 128 -5.50 19.96 -4.34
CA ASP A 128 -4.46 19.66 -5.35
C ASP A 128 -4.72 18.38 -6.17
N THR A 129 -5.98 18.00 -6.33
CA THR A 129 -6.36 16.83 -7.13
C THR A 129 -6.15 17.10 -8.62
N THR A 130 -5.75 16.07 -9.35
CA THR A 130 -5.47 16.14 -10.80
C THR A 130 -6.56 15.50 -11.65
N TYR A 131 -7.49 14.77 -11.02
CA TYR A 131 -8.58 14.08 -11.70
C TYR A 131 -9.88 14.21 -10.91
N ASP A 132 -10.95 14.56 -11.60
CA ASP A 132 -12.30 14.61 -11.01
C ASP A 132 -13.00 13.26 -11.15
N ALA A 133 -13.06 12.54 -10.04
CA ALA A 133 -13.76 11.26 -9.97
C ALA A 133 -15.22 11.40 -9.50
N THR A 134 -15.71 12.62 -9.24
CA THR A 134 -17.02 12.85 -8.60
C THR A 134 -18.21 12.50 -9.47
N SER A 135 -18.03 12.47 -10.79
CA SER A 135 -19.07 11.98 -11.71
C SER A 135 -19.36 10.49 -11.53
N THR A 136 -18.38 9.71 -11.05
CA THR A 136 -18.53 8.27 -10.77
C THR A 136 -18.84 8.05 -9.29
N TRP A 137 -18.09 8.70 -8.39
CA TRP A 137 -18.22 8.57 -6.94
C TRP A 137 -18.33 9.95 -6.28
N PRO A 138 -19.53 10.46 -6.04
CA PRO A 138 -19.71 11.75 -5.36
C PRO A 138 -19.05 11.77 -3.99
N TYR A 139 -18.50 12.91 -3.56
CA TYR A 139 -17.94 13.05 -2.20
C TYR A 139 -19.04 12.96 -1.15
N SER A 140 -19.34 11.73 -0.76
CA SER A 140 -20.32 11.36 0.23
C SER A 140 -19.96 10.01 0.85
N ALA A 141 -20.52 9.65 1.99
CA ALA A 141 -20.33 8.34 2.58
C ALA A 141 -20.78 7.20 1.65
N GLU A 142 -21.82 7.46 0.85
CA GLU A 142 -22.29 6.51 -0.17
C GLU A 142 -21.34 6.43 -1.37
N GLY A 143 -20.81 7.56 -1.84
CA GLY A 143 -19.82 7.57 -2.92
C GLY A 143 -18.51 6.89 -2.49
N GLN A 144 -18.06 7.08 -1.25
CA GLN A 144 -16.94 6.33 -0.69
C GLN A 144 -17.22 4.81 -0.69
N ARG A 145 -18.44 4.41 -0.30
CA ARG A 145 -18.86 3.00 -0.33
C ARG A 145 -18.84 2.44 -1.75
N GLN A 146 -19.41 3.18 -2.73
CA GLN A 146 -19.40 2.78 -4.13
C GLN A 146 -18.00 2.63 -4.68
N PHE A 147 -17.10 3.57 -4.37
CA PHE A 147 -15.68 3.43 -4.73
C PHE A 147 -15.08 2.13 -4.23
N VAL A 148 -15.31 1.77 -2.96
CA VAL A 148 -14.79 0.52 -2.40
C VAL A 148 -15.42 -0.70 -3.08
N ASP A 149 -16.71 -0.68 -3.38
CA ASP A 149 -17.38 -1.78 -4.09
C ASP A 149 -16.78 -2.00 -5.48
N ASP A 150 -16.60 -0.93 -6.25
CA ASP A 150 -16.03 -0.99 -7.60
C ASP A 150 -14.58 -1.42 -7.56
N LEU A 151 -13.80 -0.88 -6.63
CA LEU A 151 -12.40 -1.27 -6.41
C LEU A 151 -12.29 -2.77 -6.09
N VAL A 152 -13.01 -3.25 -5.09
CA VAL A 152 -12.97 -4.66 -4.68
C VAL A 152 -13.45 -5.57 -5.81
N THR A 153 -14.50 -5.18 -6.52
CA THR A 153 -15.01 -5.93 -7.66
C THR A 153 -13.98 -6.03 -8.79
N MET A 154 -13.26 -4.96 -9.06
CA MET A 154 -12.18 -4.96 -10.05
C MET A 154 -11.02 -5.84 -9.58
N LEU A 155 -10.55 -5.67 -8.32
CA LEU A 155 -9.42 -6.43 -7.80
C LEU A 155 -9.66 -7.95 -7.78
N HIS A 156 -10.89 -8.39 -7.54
CA HIS A 156 -11.25 -9.81 -7.56
C HIS A 156 -11.10 -10.49 -8.94
N ARG A 157 -11.00 -9.74 -10.01
CA ARG A 157 -10.73 -10.29 -11.36
C ARG A 157 -9.25 -10.66 -11.56
N HIS A 158 -8.38 -10.27 -10.64
CA HIS A 158 -6.94 -10.41 -10.74
C HIS A 158 -6.39 -11.32 -9.64
N GLU A 159 -6.08 -12.55 -10.01
CA GLU A 159 -5.59 -13.55 -9.04
C GLU A 159 -4.26 -13.18 -8.39
N ALA A 160 -3.43 -12.40 -9.05
CA ALA A 160 -2.16 -11.94 -8.52
C ALA A 160 -2.33 -10.92 -7.37
N VAL A 161 -3.53 -10.30 -7.25
CA VAL A 161 -3.78 -9.31 -6.21
C VAL A 161 -4.17 -10.00 -4.90
N THR A 162 -3.33 -9.85 -3.88
CA THR A 162 -3.44 -10.58 -2.61
C THR A 162 -3.64 -9.68 -1.39
N GLY A 163 -3.65 -8.35 -1.57
CA GLY A 163 -3.83 -7.42 -0.45
C GLY A 163 -4.43 -6.09 -0.85
N LEU A 164 -5.21 -5.52 0.07
CA LEU A 164 -5.81 -4.20 -0.04
C LEU A 164 -5.74 -3.50 1.31
N PHE A 165 -5.12 -2.30 1.35
CA PHE A 165 -4.95 -1.51 2.55
C PHE A 165 -5.52 -0.11 2.35
N TRP A 166 -6.26 0.35 3.35
CA TRP A 166 -6.80 1.69 3.38
C TRP A 166 -5.85 2.63 4.12
N TRP A 167 -5.52 3.76 3.48
CA TRP A 167 -4.66 4.77 4.09
C TRP A 167 -5.47 5.67 4.99
N PHE A 168 -5.07 5.68 6.27
CA PHE A 168 -5.77 6.22 7.43
C PHE A 168 -7.18 5.61 7.60
N MET A 169 -7.22 4.40 8.11
CA MET A 169 -8.49 3.72 8.41
C MET A 169 -9.32 4.51 9.42
N GLU A 170 -8.69 5.08 10.44
CA GLU A 170 -9.31 5.92 11.49
C GLU A 170 -8.79 7.35 11.43
N ALA A 171 -9.66 8.30 11.81
CA ALA A 171 -9.29 9.69 12.02
C ALA A 171 -8.75 9.87 13.44
N ASN A 172 -7.46 10.14 13.56
CA ASN A 172 -6.84 10.43 14.86
C ASN A 172 -7.06 11.90 15.31
N GLU A 173 -7.63 12.71 14.44
CA GLU A 173 -7.77 14.16 14.60
C GLU A 173 -9.16 14.57 15.12
N ARG A 174 -9.83 13.69 15.83
CA ARG A 174 -11.13 14.01 16.43
C ARG A 174 -11.04 15.25 17.31
N GLY A 175 -11.84 16.25 16.99
CA GLY A 175 -11.84 17.53 17.68
C GLY A 175 -10.85 18.56 17.17
N VAL A 176 -10.07 18.24 16.14
CA VAL A 176 -9.23 19.22 15.43
C VAL A 176 -10.13 20.15 14.62
N SER A 177 -9.78 21.43 14.59
CA SER A 177 -10.52 22.45 13.82
C SER A 177 -10.51 22.11 12.33
N SER A 178 -11.64 22.35 11.65
CA SER A 178 -11.77 22.24 10.20
C SER A 178 -10.81 23.15 9.42
N SER A 179 -10.25 24.16 10.08
CA SER A 179 -9.22 25.04 9.52
C SER A 179 -7.79 24.56 9.72
N SER A 180 -7.60 23.40 10.36
CA SER A 180 -6.27 22.81 10.49
C SER A 180 -5.75 22.31 9.13
N PRO A 181 -4.46 22.49 8.80
CA PRO A 181 -3.88 21.92 7.58
C PRO A 181 -4.05 20.39 7.46
N VAL A 182 -4.16 19.69 8.58
CA VAL A 182 -4.41 18.24 8.61
C VAL A 182 -5.81 17.90 8.09
N THR A 183 -6.80 18.78 8.33
CA THR A 183 -8.18 18.57 7.91
C THR A 183 -8.39 18.78 6.43
N ASP A 184 -7.52 19.55 5.77
CA ASP A 184 -7.70 19.95 4.38
C ASP A 184 -7.39 18.85 3.37
N ARG A 185 -6.54 17.89 3.72
CA ARG A 185 -6.09 16.87 2.77
C ARG A 185 -6.77 15.51 3.00
N TRP A 186 -6.50 14.86 4.10
CA TRP A 186 -6.88 13.46 4.30
C TRP A 186 -7.98 13.22 5.33
N TYR A 187 -8.40 14.28 5.99
CA TYR A 187 -9.27 14.21 7.18
C TYR A 187 -10.65 13.57 6.93
N ASN A 188 -11.16 13.61 5.71
CA ASN A 188 -12.42 12.96 5.36
C ASN A 188 -12.28 11.72 4.47
N ALA A 189 -11.07 11.18 4.36
CA ALA A 189 -10.81 9.91 3.69
C ALA A 189 -10.87 8.65 4.60
N PRO A 190 -10.80 8.74 5.97
CA PRO A 190 -10.93 7.57 6.82
C PRO A 190 -12.24 6.80 6.64
N LEU A 191 -12.25 5.57 7.12
CA LEU A 191 -13.44 4.70 7.16
C LEU A 191 -14.31 4.93 8.41
N PHE A 192 -13.97 5.95 9.19
CA PHE A 192 -14.75 6.42 10.34
C PHE A 192 -14.98 7.92 10.21
N ASP A 193 -16.22 8.34 10.38
CA ASP A 193 -16.57 9.76 10.43
C ASP A 193 -15.86 10.43 11.62
N ASN A 194 -15.06 11.43 11.36
CA ASN A 194 -14.22 12.09 12.36
C ASN A 194 -14.98 12.88 13.42
N ARG A 195 -16.24 13.25 13.15
CA ARG A 195 -17.09 14.00 14.10
C ARG A 195 -17.83 13.06 15.04
N THR A 196 -18.29 11.93 14.53
CA THR A 196 -19.13 11.00 15.29
C THR A 196 -18.37 9.77 15.79
N GLY A 197 -17.24 9.44 15.19
CA GLY A 197 -16.49 8.21 15.44
C GLY A 197 -17.19 6.96 14.92
N ARG A 198 -18.27 7.11 14.14
CA ARG A 198 -19.00 5.97 13.56
C ARG A 198 -18.33 5.54 12.25
N ALA A 199 -18.32 4.23 12.02
CA ALA A 199 -17.88 3.69 10.75
C ALA A 199 -18.72 4.22 9.59
N THR A 200 -18.05 4.54 8.47
CA THR A 200 -18.74 4.79 7.20
C THR A 200 -19.21 3.45 6.61
N PRO A 201 -20.20 3.46 5.71
CA PRO A 201 -20.64 2.23 5.04
C PRO A 201 -19.51 1.52 4.27
N ALA A 202 -18.48 2.23 3.86
CA ALA A 202 -17.32 1.70 3.14
C ALA A 202 -16.52 0.68 3.97
N LEU A 203 -16.47 0.81 5.31
CA LEU A 203 -15.72 -0.12 6.17
C LEU A 203 -16.16 -1.57 5.98
N SER A 204 -17.49 -1.80 5.97
CA SER A 204 -18.01 -3.16 5.78
C SER A 204 -17.71 -3.71 4.38
N ARG A 205 -17.56 -2.84 3.39
CA ARG A 205 -17.25 -3.23 2.01
C ARG A 205 -15.77 -3.60 1.85
N MET A 206 -14.86 -2.94 2.57
CA MET A 206 -13.45 -3.36 2.61
C MET A 206 -13.29 -4.82 3.03
N ALA A 207 -14.09 -5.28 3.99
CA ALA A 207 -14.05 -6.67 4.45
C ALA A 207 -14.44 -7.69 3.35
N THR A 208 -15.19 -7.29 2.34
CA THR A 208 -15.59 -8.19 1.23
C THR A 208 -14.41 -8.57 0.33
N PHE A 209 -13.29 -7.82 0.36
CA PHE A 209 -12.08 -8.22 -0.34
C PHE A 209 -11.55 -9.58 0.16
N LEU A 210 -11.73 -9.90 1.44
CA LEU A 210 -11.30 -11.17 2.04
C LEU A 210 -12.29 -12.32 1.83
N SER A 211 -13.53 -12.03 1.45
CA SER A 211 -14.61 -13.03 1.46
C SER A 211 -14.69 -13.87 0.18
N SER A 212 -13.93 -13.55 -0.86
CA SER A 212 -13.87 -14.37 -2.07
C SER A 212 -12.45 -14.89 -2.31
N SER A 213 -12.25 -16.18 -2.31
CA SER A 213 -11.02 -16.90 -2.72
C SER A 213 -9.70 -16.60 -1.97
N ALA A 214 -9.49 -15.40 -1.45
CA ALA A 214 -8.26 -15.07 -0.70
C ALA A 214 -8.16 -15.83 0.63
N LEU A 215 -9.30 -16.04 1.31
CA LEU A 215 -9.33 -16.85 2.55
C LEU A 215 -9.02 -18.33 2.30
N ASP A 216 -9.46 -18.87 1.18
CA ASP A 216 -9.15 -20.26 0.82
C ASP A 216 -7.67 -20.45 0.49
N ARG A 217 -7.01 -19.43 -0.10
CA ARG A 217 -5.57 -19.46 -0.37
C ARG A 217 -4.73 -19.26 0.88
N VAL A 218 -5.16 -18.42 1.81
CA VAL A 218 -4.48 -18.26 3.12
C VAL A 218 -4.67 -19.51 3.97
N ALA A 219 -5.84 -20.13 3.90
CA ALA A 219 -6.13 -21.37 4.64
C ALA A 219 -5.43 -22.60 4.05
N SER A 220 -5.15 -22.63 2.74
CA SER A 220 -4.46 -23.75 2.07
C SER A 220 -2.95 -23.67 2.13
N ARG A 221 -2.35 -22.56 2.53
CA ARG A 221 -0.91 -22.50 2.79
C ARG A 221 -0.60 -23.25 4.09
N PRO A 222 0.42 -24.14 4.09
CA PRO A 222 0.86 -24.77 5.32
C PRO A 222 1.14 -23.67 6.34
N ARG A 223 0.41 -23.71 7.43
CA ARG A 223 0.61 -22.77 8.54
C ARG A 223 2.02 -22.98 9.05
N ALA A 224 2.93 -22.06 8.72
CA ALA A 224 4.27 -22.07 9.28
C ALA A 224 4.16 -22.24 10.80
N ALA A 225 4.99 -23.09 11.38
CA ALA A 225 5.02 -23.28 12.81
C ALA A 225 5.03 -21.91 13.48
N ARG A 226 4.11 -21.69 14.45
CA ARG A 226 4.03 -20.38 15.10
C ARG A 226 5.41 -20.00 15.60
N PRO A 227 5.94 -18.83 15.22
CA PRO A 227 7.25 -18.42 15.69
C PRO A 227 7.25 -18.40 17.21
N ALA A 228 8.33 -18.86 17.82
CA ALA A 228 8.48 -18.78 19.27
C ALA A 228 8.44 -17.30 19.68
N LEU A 229 7.57 -16.99 20.64
CA LEU A 229 7.44 -15.62 21.16
C LEU A 229 8.38 -15.46 22.36
N TRP A 230 9.04 -14.33 22.44
CA TRP A 230 10.03 -14.01 23.45
C TRP A 230 9.70 -12.67 24.12
N SER A 231 9.94 -12.57 25.41
CA SER A 231 9.91 -11.28 26.11
C SER A 231 11.15 -10.44 25.76
N PRO A 232 11.13 -9.11 26.00
CA PRO A 232 12.28 -8.25 25.72
C PRO A 232 13.57 -8.65 26.47
N ASP A 233 13.45 -9.38 27.59
CA ASP A 233 14.57 -9.93 28.38
C ASP A 233 15.04 -11.31 27.89
N GLY A 234 14.54 -11.77 26.74
CA GLY A 234 14.98 -13.00 26.08
C GLY A 234 14.40 -14.30 26.63
N LYS A 235 13.29 -14.25 27.38
CA LYS A 235 12.60 -15.46 27.83
C LYS A 235 11.55 -15.90 26.82
N GLN A 236 11.53 -17.18 26.48
CA GLN A 236 10.49 -17.74 25.63
C GLN A 236 9.14 -17.73 26.36
N LEU A 237 8.13 -17.13 25.70
CA LEU A 237 6.79 -17.01 26.24
C LEU A 237 5.98 -18.25 25.89
N ALA A 238 5.54 -18.98 26.92
CA ALA A 238 4.61 -20.10 26.80
C ALA A 238 3.20 -19.58 27.10
N GLY A 239 2.33 -19.45 26.08
CA GLY A 239 0.94 -19.07 26.32
C GLY A 239 0.22 -18.52 25.09
N LYS A 240 -1.11 -18.51 25.15
CA LYS A 240 -1.96 -18.17 23.99
C LYS A 240 -2.12 -16.67 23.73
N HIS A 241 -1.87 -15.79 24.71
CA HIS A 241 -2.08 -14.34 24.63
C HIS A 241 -1.06 -13.58 25.49
N PRO A 242 0.17 -13.36 25.01
CA PRO A 242 1.10 -12.48 25.69
C PRO A 242 0.62 -11.03 25.58
N HIS A 243 0.69 -10.29 26.69
CA HIS A 243 0.44 -8.85 26.73
C HIS A 243 1.77 -8.09 26.64
N GLY A 244 1.78 -6.97 25.93
CA GLY A 244 2.93 -6.09 25.84
C GLY A 244 3.84 -6.34 24.63
N LEU A 245 5.10 -5.92 24.76
CA LEU A 245 6.09 -6.10 23.70
C LEU A 245 6.64 -7.53 23.72
N VAL A 246 6.57 -8.22 22.61
CA VAL A 246 7.17 -9.54 22.39
C VAL A 246 8.11 -9.52 21.20
N VAL A 247 9.07 -10.44 21.21
CA VAL A 247 9.98 -10.67 20.10
C VAL A 247 9.67 -12.04 19.53
N ALA A 248 9.39 -12.10 18.22
CA ALA A 248 9.14 -13.35 17.53
C ALA A 248 10.28 -13.61 16.55
N SER A 249 11.02 -14.70 16.76
CA SER A 249 12.10 -15.14 15.86
C SER A 249 13.08 -14.01 15.45
N GLY A 250 13.47 -13.16 16.40
CA GLY A 250 14.36 -12.02 16.16
C GLY A 250 13.67 -10.72 15.72
N CYS A 251 12.39 -10.76 15.36
CA CYS A 251 11.62 -9.57 15.02
C CYS A 251 10.80 -9.05 16.20
N LYS A 252 10.75 -7.74 16.38
CA LYS A 252 9.92 -7.11 17.42
C LYS A 252 8.45 -7.10 16.98
N VAL A 253 7.59 -7.72 17.78
CA VAL A 253 6.15 -7.73 17.59
C VAL A 253 5.49 -7.05 18.78
N VAL A 254 4.70 -6.01 18.53
CA VAL A 254 3.88 -5.37 19.57
C VAL A 254 2.53 -6.05 19.59
N VAL A 255 2.25 -6.77 20.68
CA VAL A 255 0.92 -7.31 20.93
C VAL A 255 0.20 -6.33 21.86
N ARG A 256 -0.84 -5.70 21.37
CA ARG A 256 -1.72 -4.86 22.20
C ARG A 256 -2.81 -5.72 22.83
N PRO A 257 -3.28 -5.36 24.01
CA PRO A 257 -4.37 -6.03 24.71
C PRO A 257 -5.67 -5.97 23.93
#